data_8e8e6fff065dca165b091a55044e021c
#
_entry.id   8e8e6fff065dca165b091a55044e021c
#
_cell.length_a   1.000
_cell.length_b   1.000
_cell.length_c   1.000
_cell.angle_alpha   90.00
_cell.angle_beta   90.00
_cell.angle_gamma   90.00
#
_symmetry.space_group_name_H-M   'P 1'
#
loop_
_entity.id
_entity.type
_entity.pdbx_description
1 polymer ?
#
loop_
_entity_poly.entity_id
_entity_poly.type
_entity_poly.pdbx_seq_one_letter_code
_entity_poly.pdbx_strand_id
1 'polypeptide(L)'
;MNFGLVGWGIASGNGGMNSDLIQLASWITHWLIPEHPKSSIHQPYIDKLSNKTIIHCKLSDDNDTYNKFLDAVDGIIYIEHPCLKDSYDIVNEAKKKGKLTVGIPMWEWWPERRPWAMQTDILWAVTKFTNRYLNSLSDVLFAHGWNHAWRGNVVGSRWGVNLSDFPFVQRQKAERFVFINGNGGYKLRKASDVVFKAFSTPGAPPLTVYTQQTDVIAQNLPKNVTLIDKTFPERKDVYQDGDVYLFPSYWEGLCHGIYEAQAVGGLVVTTDHPPMDECGSSFLVPIEQMTQEDLSGKKIMKAVPEAFSLYRMCCGLQDIKIEDFSTAARSNIESNFNLKNTISDIHKFVCDFRR
;
A
#
# COMPACT_ATOMS: atom_id res chain seq x y z
N MET A 1 -0.65 15.04 -22.34
CA MET A 1 -1.42 15.35 -21.12
C MET A 1 -0.49 15.41 -19.93
N ASN A 2 -0.58 16.47 -19.15
CA ASN A 2 0.20 16.66 -17.94
C ASN A 2 -0.72 16.46 -16.73
N PHE A 3 -0.40 15.50 -15.90
CA PHE A 3 -1.17 15.24 -14.66
C PHE A 3 -0.47 15.83 -13.45
N GLY A 4 -1.29 16.16 -12.45
CA GLY A 4 -0.86 16.49 -11.11
C GLY A 4 -1.16 15.35 -10.13
N LEU A 5 -0.18 14.96 -9.32
CA LEU A 5 -0.36 14.05 -8.19
C LEU A 5 -0.81 14.84 -6.97
N VAL A 6 -1.81 14.35 -6.25
CA VAL A 6 -2.27 14.92 -4.97
C VAL A 6 -2.11 13.86 -3.89
N GLY A 7 -1.27 14.10 -2.89
CA GLY A 7 -1.08 13.11 -1.84
C GLY A 7 0.11 13.36 -0.92
N TRP A 8 0.19 12.57 0.14
CA TRP A 8 1.20 12.69 1.18
C TRP A 8 2.62 12.43 0.68
N GLY A 9 3.58 13.25 1.14
CA GLY A 9 5.02 13.06 0.95
C GLY A 9 5.73 12.62 2.24
N ILE A 10 5.08 11.90 3.14
CA ILE A 10 5.62 11.45 4.44
C ILE A 10 6.22 10.04 4.35
N ALA A 11 7.06 9.66 5.32
CA ALA A 11 7.61 8.30 5.43
C ALA A 11 6.52 7.28 5.83
N SER A 12 5.72 6.87 4.85
CA SER A 12 4.64 5.89 5.02
C SER A 12 4.46 5.07 3.73
N GLY A 13 3.66 4.01 3.79
CA GLY A 13 3.31 3.22 2.59
C GLY A 13 2.69 4.06 1.49
N ASN A 14 1.73 4.93 1.83
CA ASN A 14 1.09 5.85 0.88
C ASN A 14 2.08 6.88 0.32
N GLY A 15 2.90 7.52 1.17
CA GLY A 15 3.93 8.46 0.72
C GLY A 15 4.97 7.81 -0.20
N GLY A 16 5.35 6.57 0.08
CA GLY A 16 6.22 5.78 -0.79
C GLY A 16 5.59 5.49 -2.16
N MET A 17 4.32 5.11 -2.19
CA MET A 17 3.57 4.89 -3.44
C MET A 17 3.45 6.18 -4.26
N ASN A 18 3.18 7.33 -3.61
CA ASN A 18 3.14 8.63 -4.27
C ASN A 18 4.52 8.99 -4.88
N SER A 19 5.60 8.78 -4.13
CA SER A 19 6.98 9.02 -4.59
C SER A 19 7.32 8.14 -5.80
N ASP A 20 7.01 6.84 -5.75
CA ASP A 20 7.26 5.93 -6.86
C ASP A 20 6.46 6.31 -8.11
N LEU A 21 5.19 6.69 -7.92
CA LEU A 21 4.30 7.07 -9.02
C LEU A 21 4.83 8.30 -9.76
N ILE A 22 5.14 9.39 -9.05
CA ILE A 22 5.63 10.60 -9.69
C ILE A 22 7.03 10.45 -10.28
N GLN A 23 7.88 9.63 -9.66
CA GLN A 23 9.23 9.35 -10.15
C GLN A 23 9.18 8.62 -11.50
N LEU A 24 8.33 7.61 -11.63
CA LEU A 24 8.28 6.75 -12.81
C LEU A 24 7.36 7.27 -13.91
N ALA A 25 6.33 8.04 -13.57
CA ALA A 25 5.37 8.59 -14.53
C ALA A 25 5.88 9.92 -15.11
N SER A 26 6.46 9.90 -16.31
CA SER A 26 6.93 11.14 -16.98
C SER A 26 5.79 12.13 -17.26
N TRP A 27 4.57 11.65 -17.45
CA TRP A 27 3.36 12.44 -17.71
C TRP A 27 2.75 13.08 -16.44
N ILE A 28 3.21 12.72 -15.23
CA ILE A 28 2.89 13.43 -13.98
C ILE A 28 3.98 14.46 -13.76
N THR A 29 3.64 15.74 -13.86
CA THR A 29 4.61 16.84 -13.84
C THR A 29 4.61 17.64 -12.53
N HIS A 30 3.51 17.58 -11.77
CA HIS A 30 3.32 18.34 -10.53
C HIS A 30 2.96 17.41 -9.38
N TRP A 31 3.44 17.71 -8.20
CA TRP A 31 3.03 17.04 -6.96
C TRP A 31 2.57 18.08 -5.95
N LEU A 32 1.27 18.06 -5.64
CA LEU A 32 0.68 18.82 -4.55
C LEU A 32 0.77 18.00 -3.27
N ILE A 33 1.59 18.45 -2.34
CA ILE A 33 1.83 17.78 -1.06
C ILE A 33 1.14 18.57 0.04
N PRO A 34 0.00 18.09 0.56
CA PRO A 34 -0.64 18.72 1.70
C PRO A 34 0.16 18.48 2.99
N GLU A 35 0.09 19.45 3.88
CA GLU A 35 0.67 19.33 5.22
C GLU A 35 0.01 18.17 5.99
N HIS A 36 0.83 17.29 6.54
CA HIS A 36 0.33 16.20 7.37
C HIS A 36 0.28 16.63 8.84
N PRO A 37 -0.86 16.41 9.55
CA PRO A 37 -1.04 16.94 10.92
C PRO A 37 -0.07 16.37 11.97
N LYS A 38 0.56 15.23 11.70
CA LYS A 38 1.41 14.51 12.66
C LYS A 38 2.80 14.12 12.15
N SER A 39 3.13 14.42 10.90
CA SER A 39 4.38 13.94 10.29
C SER A 39 4.97 14.98 9.34
N SER A 40 6.28 15.12 9.35
CA SER A 40 7.01 15.94 8.40
C SER A 40 7.14 15.25 7.03
N ILE A 41 7.42 16.05 6.02
CA ILE A 41 7.75 15.55 4.69
C ILE A 41 9.03 14.72 4.75
N HIS A 42 9.04 13.59 4.05
CA HIS A 42 10.21 12.72 3.92
C HIS A 42 11.08 13.22 2.77
N GLN A 43 12.10 14.02 3.09
CA GLN A 43 12.95 14.69 2.12
C GLN A 43 13.54 13.74 1.05
N PRO A 44 13.98 12.49 1.37
CA PRO A 44 14.49 11.56 0.36
C PRO A 44 13.52 11.24 -0.79
N TYR A 45 12.20 11.43 -0.61
CA TYR A 45 11.23 11.29 -1.71
C TYR A 45 11.27 12.47 -2.68
N ILE A 46 11.59 13.66 -2.17
CA ILE A 46 11.63 14.90 -2.95
C ILE A 46 12.95 15.04 -3.71
N ASP A 47 14.05 14.67 -3.07
CA ASP A 47 15.40 14.83 -3.63
C ASP A 47 15.62 14.05 -4.95
N LYS A 48 14.82 13.01 -5.17
CA LYS A 48 14.83 12.20 -6.40
C LYS A 48 14.11 12.87 -7.60
N LEU A 49 13.46 14.03 -7.41
CA LEU A 49 12.48 14.61 -8.35
C LEU A 49 12.96 15.91 -9.01
N SER A 50 14.15 15.93 -9.57
CA SER A 50 14.77 17.14 -10.14
C SER A 50 14.01 17.79 -11.31
N ASN A 51 13.13 17.04 -11.98
CA ASN A 51 12.37 17.50 -13.16
C ASN A 51 10.86 17.64 -12.90
N LYS A 52 10.44 17.68 -11.63
CA LYS A 52 9.04 17.80 -11.24
C LYS A 52 8.80 19.09 -10.45
N THR A 53 7.62 19.66 -10.59
CA THR A 53 7.19 20.80 -9.79
C THR A 53 6.56 20.30 -8.49
N ILE A 54 7.17 20.66 -7.37
CA ILE A 54 6.69 20.30 -6.04
C ILE A 54 5.99 21.50 -5.43
N ILE A 55 4.75 21.32 -4.99
CA ILE A 55 3.94 22.37 -4.37
C ILE A 55 3.54 21.90 -2.98
N HIS A 56 4.08 22.56 -1.96
CA HIS A 56 3.67 22.34 -0.58
C HIS A 56 2.46 23.20 -0.26
N CYS A 57 1.41 22.63 0.32
CA CYS A 57 0.27 23.40 0.76
C CYS A 57 -0.07 23.12 2.23
N LYS A 58 -0.34 24.18 2.98
CA LYS A 58 -0.82 24.09 4.35
C LYS A 58 -2.33 23.96 4.38
N LEU A 59 -2.86 23.32 5.41
CA LEU A 59 -4.32 23.25 5.62
C LEU A 59 -4.94 24.64 5.84
N SER A 60 -4.13 25.63 6.28
CA SER A 60 -4.52 27.03 6.45
C SER A 60 -4.48 27.86 5.18
N ASP A 61 -3.82 27.38 4.10
CA ASP A 61 -3.69 28.11 2.85
C ASP A 61 -5.05 28.42 2.25
N ASP A 62 -5.15 29.54 1.56
CA ASP A 62 -6.33 29.89 0.77
C ASP A 62 -6.47 28.93 -0.43
N ASN A 63 -7.58 29.03 -1.12
CA ASN A 63 -7.85 28.15 -2.26
C ASN A 63 -7.03 28.50 -3.50
N ASP A 64 -6.24 29.58 -3.46
CA ASP A 64 -5.45 30.07 -4.61
C ASP A 64 -4.33 29.10 -4.98
N THR A 65 -3.62 28.53 -4.01
CA THR A 65 -2.59 27.50 -4.23
C THR A 65 -3.17 26.27 -4.95
N TYR A 66 -4.34 25.81 -4.52
CA TYR A 66 -5.03 24.67 -5.15
C TYR A 66 -5.50 24.99 -6.57
N ASN A 67 -6.03 26.20 -6.78
CA ASN A 67 -6.48 26.66 -8.09
C ASN A 67 -5.31 26.80 -9.07
N LYS A 68 -4.20 27.38 -8.65
CA LYS A 68 -2.96 27.47 -9.46
C LYS A 68 -2.43 26.10 -9.85
N PHE A 69 -2.45 25.14 -8.91
CA PHE A 69 -2.09 23.76 -9.23
C PHE A 69 -3.02 23.15 -10.28
N LEU A 70 -4.34 23.29 -10.10
CA LEU A 70 -5.30 22.78 -11.07
C LEU A 70 -5.16 23.43 -12.45
N ASP A 71 -4.83 24.73 -12.52
CA ASP A 71 -4.65 25.45 -13.80
C ASP A 71 -3.40 24.98 -14.56
N ALA A 72 -2.40 24.46 -13.85
CA ALA A 72 -1.14 23.98 -14.43
C ALA A 72 -1.21 22.55 -15.01
N VAL A 73 -2.30 21.79 -14.77
CA VAL A 73 -2.42 20.38 -15.15
C VAL A 73 -3.69 20.09 -15.97
N ASP A 74 -3.67 18.99 -16.75
CA ASP A 74 -4.83 18.54 -17.55
C ASP A 74 -5.74 17.57 -16.79
N GLY A 75 -5.25 17.00 -15.70
CA GLY A 75 -5.97 16.10 -14.82
C GLY A 75 -5.24 15.88 -13.51
N ILE A 76 -5.91 15.22 -12.57
CA ILE A 76 -5.32 14.88 -11.27
C ILE A 76 -5.37 13.38 -11.02
N ILE A 77 -4.38 12.89 -10.28
CA ILE A 77 -4.34 11.52 -9.77
C ILE A 77 -4.03 11.55 -8.27
N TYR A 78 -4.63 10.64 -7.51
CA TYR A 78 -4.40 10.52 -6.07
C TYR A 78 -4.50 9.07 -5.61
N ILE A 79 -3.80 8.74 -4.51
CA ILE A 79 -3.80 7.42 -3.88
C ILE A 79 -4.58 7.50 -2.57
N GLU A 80 -5.48 6.56 -2.33
CA GLU A 80 -6.45 6.48 -1.22
C GLU A 80 -7.47 7.62 -1.25
N HIS A 81 -7.07 8.81 -0.88
CA HIS A 81 -7.90 10.01 -0.83
C HIS A 81 -7.05 11.25 -1.17
N PRO A 82 -7.67 12.33 -1.63
CA PRO A 82 -6.94 13.52 -2.06
C PRO A 82 -6.28 14.34 -0.93
N CYS A 83 -6.31 13.86 0.31
CA CYS A 83 -5.56 14.38 1.47
C CYS A 83 -5.69 15.87 1.75
N LEU A 84 -6.82 16.49 1.44
CA LEU A 84 -7.03 17.91 1.61
C LEU A 84 -7.97 18.22 2.78
N LYS A 85 -7.99 19.50 3.16
CA LYS A 85 -8.93 20.00 4.16
C LYS A 85 -10.38 19.73 3.75
N ASP A 86 -11.25 19.48 4.71
CA ASP A 86 -12.68 19.18 4.47
C ASP A 86 -13.42 20.29 3.73
N SER A 87 -12.90 21.53 3.77
CA SER A 87 -13.51 22.71 3.13
C SER A 87 -13.17 22.87 1.64
N TYR A 88 -12.27 22.05 1.07
CA TYR A 88 -11.88 22.15 -0.33
C TYR A 88 -11.86 20.78 -1.01
N ASP A 89 -12.89 20.53 -1.81
CA ASP A 89 -13.02 19.33 -2.63
C ASP A 89 -12.28 19.53 -3.97
N ILE A 90 -10.99 19.17 -4.02
CA ILE A 90 -10.17 19.32 -5.22
C ILE A 90 -10.68 18.50 -6.40
N VAL A 91 -11.32 17.36 -6.16
CA VAL A 91 -11.90 16.53 -7.23
C VAL A 91 -13.05 17.28 -7.89
N ASN A 92 -13.95 17.84 -7.08
CA ASN A 92 -15.07 18.64 -7.59
C ASN A 92 -14.59 19.89 -8.33
N GLU A 93 -13.59 20.60 -7.80
CA GLU A 93 -13.00 21.77 -8.47
C GLU A 93 -12.29 21.40 -9.79
N ALA A 94 -11.58 20.27 -9.82
CA ALA A 94 -11.02 19.73 -11.07
C ALA A 94 -12.11 19.46 -12.12
N LYS A 95 -13.22 18.84 -11.70
CA LYS A 95 -14.38 18.58 -12.58
C LYS A 95 -15.00 19.86 -13.14
N LYS A 96 -15.19 20.89 -12.30
CA LYS A 96 -15.70 22.22 -12.76
C LYS A 96 -14.81 22.84 -13.84
N LYS A 97 -13.50 22.57 -13.77
CA LYS A 97 -12.50 23.02 -14.76
C LYS A 97 -12.36 22.05 -15.96
N GLY A 98 -13.21 21.03 -16.07
CA GLY A 98 -13.14 20.04 -17.15
C GLY A 98 -11.92 19.11 -17.09
N LYS A 99 -11.27 18.98 -15.91
CA LYS A 99 -10.10 18.15 -15.71
C LYS A 99 -10.51 16.70 -15.43
N LEU A 100 -9.70 15.75 -15.92
CA LEU A 100 -9.88 14.33 -15.63
C LEU A 100 -9.38 13.99 -14.23
N THR A 101 -10.12 13.11 -13.54
CA THR A 101 -9.80 12.72 -12.17
C THR A 101 -9.60 11.20 -12.05
N VAL A 102 -8.46 10.78 -11.52
CA VAL A 102 -8.09 9.37 -11.36
C VAL A 102 -7.83 9.08 -9.88
N GLY A 103 -8.58 8.15 -9.31
CA GLY A 103 -8.36 7.65 -7.95
C GLY A 103 -7.69 6.28 -7.97
N ILE A 104 -6.76 6.05 -7.07
CA ILE A 104 -6.14 4.75 -6.79
C ILE A 104 -6.57 4.33 -5.38
N PRO A 105 -7.77 3.73 -5.24
CA PRO A 105 -8.37 3.46 -3.94
C PRO A 105 -7.74 2.27 -3.24
N MET A 106 -7.66 2.38 -1.90
CA MET A 106 -7.55 1.24 -0.99
C MET A 106 -8.95 0.93 -0.47
N TRP A 107 -9.41 -0.30 -0.70
CA TRP A 107 -10.82 -0.67 -0.46
C TRP A 107 -11.29 -0.39 0.97
N GLU A 108 -10.43 -0.60 1.96
CA GLU A 108 -10.75 -0.41 3.38
C GLU A 108 -10.95 1.06 3.76
N TRP A 109 -10.32 1.98 3.05
CA TRP A 109 -10.42 3.42 3.30
C TRP A 109 -11.34 4.14 2.31
N TRP A 110 -11.88 3.45 1.30
CA TRP A 110 -12.72 4.09 0.31
C TRP A 110 -14.04 4.59 0.91
N PRO A 111 -14.30 5.89 0.92
CA PRO A 111 -15.52 6.45 1.50
C PRO A 111 -16.65 6.43 0.47
N GLU A 112 -17.55 5.48 0.60
CA GLU A 112 -18.58 5.11 -0.39
C GLU A 112 -19.46 6.27 -0.85
N ARG A 113 -19.65 7.33 -0.03
CA ARG A 113 -20.60 8.42 -0.29
C ARG A 113 -20.01 9.83 -0.13
N ARG A 114 -18.70 9.98 -0.05
CA ARG A 114 -18.09 11.31 -0.03
C ARG A 114 -18.19 11.94 -1.42
N PRO A 115 -18.50 13.26 -1.53
CA PRO A 115 -18.67 13.93 -2.83
C PRO A 115 -17.50 13.71 -3.78
N TRP A 116 -16.27 13.87 -3.32
CA TRP A 116 -15.11 13.67 -4.16
C TRP A 116 -14.97 12.23 -4.69
N ALA A 117 -15.31 11.23 -3.86
CA ALA A 117 -15.28 9.84 -4.28
C ALA A 117 -16.34 9.57 -5.37
N MET A 118 -17.54 10.12 -5.24
CA MET A 118 -18.63 9.97 -6.22
C MET A 118 -18.31 10.67 -7.55
N GLN A 119 -17.52 11.74 -7.52
CA GLN A 119 -17.19 12.56 -8.70
C GLN A 119 -15.92 12.12 -9.44
N THR A 120 -15.12 11.20 -8.87
CA THR A 120 -13.93 10.67 -9.55
C THR A 120 -14.30 9.94 -10.84
N ASP A 121 -13.60 10.21 -11.94
CA ASP A 121 -13.95 9.64 -13.25
C ASP A 121 -13.50 8.19 -13.40
N ILE A 122 -12.28 7.89 -12.93
CA ILE A 122 -11.62 6.59 -13.11
C ILE A 122 -11.11 6.10 -11.76
N LEU A 123 -11.36 4.83 -11.46
CA LEU A 123 -10.77 4.15 -10.32
C LEU A 123 -9.81 3.06 -10.80
N TRP A 124 -8.52 3.21 -10.49
CA TRP A 124 -7.53 2.18 -10.74
C TRP A 124 -7.38 1.28 -9.51
N ALA A 125 -7.93 0.08 -9.56
CA ALA A 125 -7.85 -0.88 -8.49
C ALA A 125 -6.44 -1.50 -8.39
N VAL A 126 -5.89 -1.53 -7.17
CA VAL A 126 -4.53 -2.01 -6.90
C VAL A 126 -4.42 -3.53 -6.74
N THR A 127 -5.55 -4.22 -6.57
CA THR A 127 -5.65 -5.68 -6.42
C THR A 127 -6.92 -6.19 -7.13
N LYS A 128 -6.98 -7.49 -7.41
CA LYS A 128 -8.20 -8.13 -7.93
C LYS A 128 -9.35 -8.00 -6.94
N PHE A 129 -9.05 -8.11 -5.65
CA PHE A 129 -10.03 -7.94 -4.58
C PHE A 129 -10.63 -6.53 -4.60
N THR A 130 -9.79 -5.49 -4.63
CA THR A 130 -10.24 -4.08 -4.71
C THR A 130 -11.09 -3.85 -5.96
N ASN A 131 -10.71 -4.43 -7.10
CA ASN A 131 -11.48 -4.31 -8.33
C ASN A 131 -12.90 -4.92 -8.18
N ARG A 132 -13.00 -6.16 -7.68
CA ARG A 132 -14.29 -6.82 -7.43
C ARG A 132 -15.14 -6.06 -6.42
N TYR A 133 -14.53 -5.60 -5.33
CA TYR A 133 -15.21 -4.82 -4.29
C TYR A 133 -15.84 -3.55 -4.86
N LEU A 134 -15.08 -2.75 -5.61
CA LEU A 134 -15.55 -1.49 -6.18
C LEU A 134 -16.62 -1.68 -7.25
N ASN A 135 -16.52 -2.71 -8.10
CA ASN A 135 -17.55 -3.02 -9.07
C ASN A 135 -18.87 -3.45 -8.38
N SER A 136 -18.78 -4.33 -7.36
CA SER A 136 -19.97 -4.70 -6.57
C SER A 136 -20.58 -3.50 -5.85
N LEU A 137 -19.75 -2.61 -5.29
CA LEU A 137 -20.20 -1.36 -4.67
C LEU A 137 -20.89 -0.45 -5.70
N SER A 138 -20.35 -0.34 -6.91
CA SER A 138 -20.94 0.42 -8.02
C SER A 138 -22.37 -0.05 -8.31
N ASP A 139 -22.57 -1.37 -8.41
CA ASP A 139 -23.90 -1.94 -8.68
C ASP A 139 -24.89 -1.66 -7.54
N VAL A 140 -24.43 -1.80 -6.29
CA VAL A 140 -25.24 -1.50 -5.10
C VAL A 140 -25.63 -0.01 -5.05
N LEU A 141 -24.70 0.89 -5.27
CA LEU A 141 -24.96 2.33 -5.29
C LEU A 141 -25.99 2.69 -6.37
N PHE A 142 -25.82 2.15 -7.57
CA PHE A 142 -26.73 2.39 -8.68
C PHE A 142 -28.14 1.85 -8.40
N ALA A 143 -28.26 0.64 -7.86
CA ALA A 143 -29.54 0.04 -7.49
C ALA A 143 -30.32 0.86 -6.45
N HIS A 144 -29.60 1.64 -5.61
CA HIS A 144 -30.20 2.56 -4.64
C HIS A 144 -30.34 4.00 -5.14
N GLY A 145 -30.20 4.21 -6.47
CA GLY A 145 -30.41 5.52 -7.10
C GLY A 145 -29.26 6.51 -6.95
N TRP A 146 -28.08 6.06 -6.52
CA TRP A 146 -26.87 6.88 -6.42
C TRP A 146 -26.10 6.89 -7.74
N ASN A 147 -25.99 8.06 -8.38
CA ASN A 147 -25.12 8.23 -9.53
C ASN A 147 -23.69 8.55 -9.09
N HIS A 148 -22.72 7.94 -9.76
CA HIS A 148 -21.30 8.17 -9.53
C HIS A 148 -20.54 8.16 -10.86
N ALA A 149 -19.49 9.00 -10.97
CA ALA A 149 -18.78 9.23 -12.22
C ALA A 149 -17.94 8.01 -12.68
N TRP A 150 -17.46 7.21 -11.72
CA TRP A 150 -16.62 6.02 -12.00
C TRP A 150 -17.40 4.74 -12.36
N ARG A 151 -18.70 4.82 -12.54
CA ARG A 151 -19.52 3.68 -12.98
C ARG A 151 -19.04 3.15 -14.33
N GLY A 152 -18.67 1.87 -14.39
CA GLY A 152 -18.06 1.26 -15.57
C GLY A 152 -16.59 1.61 -15.80
N ASN A 153 -15.99 2.43 -14.94
CA ASN A 153 -14.63 2.91 -15.05
C ASN A 153 -13.74 2.44 -13.86
N VAL A 154 -14.10 1.31 -13.24
CA VAL A 154 -13.23 0.61 -12.30
C VAL A 154 -12.33 -0.31 -13.10
N VAL A 155 -11.07 0.05 -13.20
CA VAL A 155 -10.07 -0.63 -14.03
C VAL A 155 -8.86 -1.03 -13.20
N GLY A 156 -7.96 -1.80 -13.82
CA GLY A 156 -6.80 -2.32 -13.12
C GLY A 156 -7.14 -3.47 -12.18
N SER A 157 -6.14 -4.16 -11.72
CA SER A 157 -6.25 -5.26 -10.76
C SER A 157 -4.90 -5.57 -10.12
N ARG A 158 -3.93 -4.66 -10.26
CA ARG A 158 -2.57 -4.81 -9.75
C ARG A 158 -1.93 -3.45 -9.48
N TRP A 159 -1.03 -3.48 -8.56
CA TRP A 159 0.00 -2.46 -8.33
C TRP A 159 1.36 -3.13 -8.45
N GLY A 160 2.44 -2.39 -8.25
CA GLY A 160 3.76 -2.97 -8.38
C GLY A 160 4.80 -2.25 -7.53
N VAL A 161 6.05 -2.67 -7.71
CA VAL A 161 7.22 -2.13 -7.04
C VAL A 161 8.14 -1.46 -8.06
N ASN A 162 8.74 -0.35 -7.67
CA ASN A 162 9.84 0.24 -8.42
C ASN A 162 11.10 -0.62 -8.26
N LEU A 163 11.35 -1.51 -9.19
CA LEU A 163 12.44 -2.48 -9.11
C LEU A 163 13.83 -1.86 -9.00
N SER A 164 14.01 -0.60 -9.43
CA SER A 164 15.29 0.10 -9.32
C SER A 164 15.63 0.45 -7.86
N ASP A 165 14.63 0.60 -7.00
CA ASP A 165 14.80 0.89 -5.58
C ASP A 165 15.01 -0.38 -4.74
N PHE A 166 14.74 -1.58 -5.29
CA PHE A 166 14.80 -2.86 -4.58
C PHE A 166 15.73 -3.85 -5.32
N PRO A 167 17.05 -3.74 -5.14
CA PRO A 167 18.01 -4.62 -5.77
C PRO A 167 17.84 -6.07 -5.28
N PHE A 168 17.90 -7.01 -6.22
CA PHE A 168 17.79 -8.43 -5.91
C PHE A 168 19.05 -8.95 -5.20
N VAL A 169 18.84 -9.69 -4.12
CA VAL A 169 19.87 -10.47 -3.43
C VAL A 169 19.32 -11.87 -3.21
N GLN A 170 19.89 -12.85 -3.91
CA GLN A 170 19.47 -14.24 -3.76
C GLN A 170 19.71 -14.73 -2.33
N ARG A 171 18.67 -15.21 -1.66
CA ARG A 171 18.75 -15.80 -0.33
C ARG A 171 19.10 -17.28 -0.44
N GLN A 172 20.03 -17.72 0.39
CA GLN A 172 20.56 -19.09 0.34
C GLN A 172 19.78 -20.02 1.27
N LYS A 173 19.51 -19.54 2.49
CA LYS A 173 18.82 -20.27 3.56
C LYS A 173 17.84 -19.40 4.30
N ALA A 174 16.84 -20.01 4.91
CA ALA A 174 15.85 -19.34 5.76
C ALA A 174 16.34 -19.31 7.22
N GLU A 175 17.24 -18.40 7.54
CA GLU A 175 17.84 -18.27 8.88
C GLU A 175 17.28 -17.07 9.65
N ARG A 176 16.92 -15.98 8.94
CA ARG A 176 16.53 -14.70 9.53
C ARG A 176 15.08 -14.39 9.25
N PHE A 177 14.27 -14.52 10.29
CA PHE A 177 12.84 -14.20 10.23
C PHE A 177 12.61 -12.75 10.65
N VAL A 178 11.85 -12.01 9.87
CA VAL A 178 11.56 -10.59 10.09
C VAL A 178 10.05 -10.33 10.04
N PHE A 179 9.53 -9.63 11.03
CA PHE A 179 8.18 -9.09 11.03
C PHE A 179 8.23 -7.58 10.91
N ILE A 180 7.60 -7.03 9.86
CA ILE A 180 7.54 -5.59 9.64
C ILE A 180 6.19 -5.08 10.12
N ASN A 181 6.14 -4.63 11.38
CA ASN A 181 4.97 -3.98 11.95
C ASN A 181 4.86 -2.51 11.48
N GLY A 182 6.01 -1.82 11.35
CA GLY A 182 6.07 -0.43 10.85
C GLY A 182 5.21 0.54 11.66
N ASN A 183 4.67 1.55 10.97
CA ASN A 183 3.68 2.50 11.49
C ASN A 183 2.24 2.01 11.26
N GLY A 184 2.06 0.92 10.54
CA GLY A 184 0.76 0.39 10.10
C GLY A 184 0.03 -0.47 11.13
N GLY A 185 0.48 -0.47 12.39
CA GLY A 185 -0.15 -1.23 13.48
C GLY A 185 -1.50 -0.71 13.97
N TYR A 186 -2.16 0.17 13.18
CA TYR A 186 -3.49 0.68 13.51
C TYR A 186 -4.42 -0.47 13.87
N LYS A 187 -4.96 -0.45 15.10
CA LYS A 187 -5.82 -1.50 15.66
C LYS A 187 -5.25 -2.92 15.50
N LEU A 188 -3.95 -3.08 15.64
CA LEU A 188 -3.24 -4.35 15.47
C LEU A 188 -3.43 -4.99 14.08
N ARG A 189 -3.74 -4.23 13.05
CA ARG A 189 -4.01 -4.70 11.67
C ARG A 189 -2.98 -5.71 11.17
N LYS A 190 -1.71 -5.54 11.55
CA LYS A 190 -0.60 -6.43 11.18
C LYS A 190 -0.60 -7.77 11.93
N ALA A 191 -1.59 -8.03 12.81
CA ALA A 191 -1.71 -9.25 13.60
C ALA A 191 -0.48 -9.56 14.47
N SER A 192 0.12 -8.53 15.08
CA SER A 192 1.28 -8.69 15.98
C SER A 192 0.97 -9.61 17.17
N ASP A 193 -0.25 -9.61 17.67
CA ASP A 193 -0.73 -10.55 18.70
C ASP A 193 -0.66 -12.02 18.23
N VAL A 194 -1.05 -12.31 16.99
CA VAL A 194 -0.95 -13.65 16.39
C VAL A 194 0.52 -14.03 16.19
N VAL A 195 1.36 -13.10 15.71
CA VAL A 195 2.80 -13.32 15.56
C VAL A 195 3.44 -13.65 16.91
N PHE A 196 3.17 -12.86 17.95
CA PHE A 196 3.76 -13.11 19.26
C PHE A 196 3.23 -14.39 19.92
N LYS A 197 1.96 -14.74 19.71
CA LYS A 197 1.41 -16.05 20.12
C LYS A 197 2.15 -17.19 19.42
N ALA A 198 2.37 -17.12 18.12
CA ALA A 198 3.11 -18.12 17.36
C ALA A 198 4.56 -18.27 17.86
N PHE A 199 5.26 -17.15 18.07
CA PHE A 199 6.66 -17.14 18.50
C PHE A 199 6.84 -17.35 20.01
N SER A 200 5.79 -17.36 20.81
CA SER A 200 5.80 -17.84 22.20
C SER A 200 5.82 -19.35 22.32
N THR A 201 5.56 -20.06 21.23
CA THR A 201 5.57 -21.55 21.22
C THR A 201 7.01 -22.04 21.31
N PRO A 202 7.30 -23.04 22.20
CA PRO A 202 8.64 -23.59 22.33
C PRO A 202 9.18 -24.12 20.99
N GLY A 203 10.44 -23.78 20.68
CA GLY A 203 11.08 -24.19 19.42
C GLY A 203 10.84 -23.23 18.26
N ALA A 204 10.09 -22.14 18.43
CA ALA A 204 9.98 -21.11 17.41
C ALA A 204 11.34 -20.44 17.13
N PRO A 205 11.67 -20.14 15.86
CA PRO A 205 12.94 -19.52 15.49
C PRO A 205 13.09 -18.11 16.09
N PRO A 206 14.30 -17.53 16.09
CA PRO A 206 14.47 -16.12 16.41
C PRO A 206 13.71 -15.20 15.44
N LEU A 207 13.11 -14.13 15.96
CA LEU A 207 12.36 -13.15 15.17
C LEU A 207 12.88 -11.75 15.42
N THR A 208 13.16 -11.01 14.36
CA THR A 208 13.36 -9.55 14.41
C THR A 208 12.07 -8.83 14.05
N VAL A 209 11.66 -7.87 14.86
CA VAL A 209 10.46 -7.06 14.65
C VAL A 209 10.86 -5.60 14.43
N TYR A 210 10.59 -5.06 13.26
CA TYR A 210 10.73 -3.64 12.98
C TYR A 210 9.41 -2.91 13.23
N THR A 211 9.45 -1.89 14.09
CA THR A 211 8.26 -1.10 14.45
C THR A 211 8.59 0.37 14.60
N GLN A 212 7.57 1.20 14.48
CA GLN A 212 7.55 2.62 14.86
C GLN A 212 6.47 2.86 15.95
N GLN A 213 6.02 1.80 16.61
CA GLN A 213 4.96 1.81 17.63
C GLN A 213 5.32 0.94 18.82
N THR A 214 6.44 1.24 19.45
CA THR A 214 7.01 0.47 20.58
C THR A 214 6.05 0.34 21.74
N ASP A 215 5.34 1.40 22.09
CA ASP A 215 4.42 1.44 23.23
C ASP A 215 3.24 0.48 23.10
N VAL A 216 2.86 0.15 21.86
CA VAL A 216 1.73 -0.72 21.59
C VAL A 216 2.11 -2.19 21.65
N ILE A 217 3.35 -2.55 21.28
CA ILE A 217 3.76 -3.94 21.08
C ILE A 217 4.82 -4.44 22.08
N ALA A 218 5.43 -3.56 22.89
CA ALA A 218 6.50 -3.93 23.82
C ALA A 218 6.05 -4.77 25.03
N GLN A 219 4.74 -4.93 25.24
CA GLN A 219 4.21 -5.68 26.37
C GLN A 219 4.24 -7.19 26.11
N ASN A 220 4.98 -7.94 26.97
CA ASN A 220 5.06 -9.41 26.95
C ASN A 220 5.68 -10.02 25.66
N LEU A 221 6.80 -9.48 25.19
CA LEU A 221 7.53 -10.06 24.09
C LEU A 221 8.09 -11.46 24.44
N PRO A 222 7.97 -12.45 23.51
CA PRO A 222 8.66 -13.73 23.65
C PRO A 222 10.18 -13.56 23.72
N LYS A 223 10.86 -14.45 24.44
CA LYS A 223 12.34 -14.36 24.67
C LYS A 223 13.17 -14.42 23.40
N ASN A 224 12.66 -15.05 22.35
CA ASN A 224 13.29 -15.18 21.03
C ASN A 224 12.92 -14.04 20.07
N VAL A 225 12.22 -13.02 20.53
CA VAL A 225 11.82 -11.85 19.73
C VAL A 225 12.66 -10.64 20.09
N THR A 226 13.32 -10.06 19.09
CA THR A 226 14.05 -8.79 19.19
C THR A 226 13.26 -7.67 18.56
N LEU A 227 12.92 -6.65 19.35
CA LEU A 227 12.21 -5.47 18.90
C LEU A 227 13.19 -4.36 18.51
N ILE A 228 13.04 -3.82 17.33
CA ILE A 228 13.85 -2.69 16.83
C ILE A 228 12.90 -1.53 16.47
N ASP A 229 12.96 -0.47 17.27
CA ASP A 229 12.29 0.80 17.00
C ASP A 229 13.17 1.63 16.07
N LYS A 230 12.82 1.68 14.79
CA LYS A 230 13.63 2.38 13.81
C LYS A 230 12.80 2.85 12.63
N THR A 231 13.03 4.09 12.23
CA THR A 231 12.65 4.60 10.91
C THR A 231 13.87 4.50 9.99
N PHE A 232 13.72 3.76 8.91
CA PHE A 232 14.79 3.59 7.93
C PHE A 232 14.81 4.78 6.96
N PRO A 233 15.99 5.30 6.59
CA PRO A 233 16.11 6.39 5.59
C PRO A 233 15.56 5.99 4.23
N GLU A 234 15.90 4.78 3.77
CA GLU A 234 15.42 4.23 2.51
C GLU A 234 14.53 3.00 2.78
N ARG A 235 13.45 2.86 2.00
CA ARG A 235 12.50 1.73 2.15
C ARG A 235 13.18 0.36 1.98
N LYS A 236 14.15 0.25 1.05
CA LYS A 236 14.91 -0.99 0.81
C LYS A 236 15.69 -1.48 2.03
N ASP A 237 16.09 -0.57 2.92
CA ASP A 237 16.94 -0.90 4.08
C ASP A 237 16.23 -1.81 5.08
N VAL A 238 14.87 -1.78 5.11
CA VAL A 238 14.05 -2.69 5.92
C VAL A 238 14.22 -4.15 5.48
N TYR A 239 14.63 -4.39 4.23
CA TYR A 239 14.68 -5.72 3.61
C TYR A 239 16.09 -6.28 3.47
N GLN A 240 17.10 -5.65 4.07
CA GLN A 240 18.50 -6.10 3.92
C GLN A 240 18.82 -7.37 4.72
N ASP A 241 18.26 -7.48 5.92
CA ASP A 241 18.70 -8.46 6.91
C ASP A 241 17.79 -9.69 7.03
N GLY A 242 16.68 -9.76 6.31
CA GLY A 242 15.74 -10.85 6.37
C GLY A 242 15.89 -11.85 5.22
N ASP A 243 15.59 -13.11 5.51
CA ASP A 243 15.41 -14.16 4.50
C ASP A 243 13.93 -14.48 4.34
N VAL A 244 13.18 -14.48 5.46
CA VAL A 244 11.74 -14.73 5.52
C VAL A 244 11.05 -13.54 6.17
N TYR A 245 10.09 -12.95 5.47
CA TYR A 245 9.32 -11.79 5.92
C TYR A 245 7.88 -12.18 6.23
N LEU A 246 7.41 -11.80 7.42
CA LEU A 246 6.08 -12.15 7.91
C LEU A 246 5.12 -10.97 7.70
N PHE A 247 4.00 -11.24 7.05
CA PHE A 247 2.90 -10.30 6.82
C PHE A 247 1.54 -10.94 7.09
N PRO A 248 1.30 -11.52 8.27
CA PRO A 248 0.07 -12.22 8.58
C PRO A 248 -1.08 -11.25 8.93
N SER A 249 -1.24 -10.20 8.14
CA SER A 249 -2.19 -9.13 8.42
C SER A 249 -3.64 -9.63 8.47
N TYR A 250 -4.46 -9.01 9.30
CA TYR A 250 -5.90 -9.26 9.38
C TYR A 250 -6.65 -8.75 8.16
N TRP A 251 -6.23 -7.63 7.62
CA TRP A 251 -6.72 -7.00 6.38
C TRP A 251 -5.67 -6.04 5.82
N GLU A 252 -5.73 -5.79 4.53
CA GLU A 252 -4.85 -4.83 3.84
C GLU A 252 -5.56 -4.24 2.63
N GLY A 253 -5.18 -3.04 2.21
CA GLY A 253 -5.54 -2.51 0.91
C GLY A 253 -4.71 -3.10 -0.21
N LEU A 254 -3.40 -3.12 -0.01
CA LEU A 254 -2.42 -3.67 -0.94
C LEU A 254 -1.39 -4.56 -0.25
N CYS A 255 -0.95 -4.18 0.96
CA CYS A 255 0.21 -4.74 1.64
C CYS A 255 1.51 -4.61 0.82
N HIS A 256 1.89 -3.38 0.48
CA HIS A 256 3.02 -3.10 -0.41
C HIS A 256 4.33 -3.79 0.02
N GLY A 257 4.56 -3.92 1.34
CA GLY A 257 5.73 -4.63 1.88
C GLY A 257 5.89 -6.08 1.42
N ILE A 258 4.81 -6.77 1.08
CA ILE A 258 4.87 -8.13 0.51
C ILE A 258 5.62 -8.12 -0.83
N TYR A 259 5.29 -7.17 -1.69
CA TYR A 259 5.90 -7.04 -3.01
C TYR A 259 7.35 -6.55 -2.92
N GLU A 260 7.64 -5.65 -2.00
CA GLU A 260 9.00 -5.13 -1.73
C GLU A 260 9.93 -6.25 -1.21
N ALA A 261 9.45 -7.07 -0.26
CA ALA A 261 10.20 -8.22 0.26
C ALA A 261 10.53 -9.25 -0.84
N GLN A 262 9.55 -9.58 -1.70
CA GLN A 262 9.77 -10.47 -2.84
C GLN A 262 10.74 -9.84 -3.87
N ALA A 263 10.66 -8.53 -4.09
CA ALA A 263 11.55 -7.84 -5.04
C ALA A 263 13.03 -7.97 -4.65
N VAL A 264 13.36 -7.95 -3.37
CA VAL A 264 14.74 -8.17 -2.89
C VAL A 264 15.12 -9.66 -2.78
N GLY A 265 14.23 -10.59 -3.13
CA GLY A 265 14.46 -12.04 -3.06
C GLY A 265 14.10 -12.66 -1.70
N GLY A 266 13.43 -11.94 -0.82
CA GLY A 266 12.92 -12.49 0.44
C GLY A 266 11.71 -13.39 0.23
N LEU A 267 11.60 -14.45 1.05
CA LEU A 267 10.39 -15.25 1.13
C LEU A 267 9.34 -14.51 1.94
N VAL A 268 8.09 -14.64 1.54
CA VAL A 268 6.96 -14.00 2.21
C VAL A 268 6.03 -15.06 2.79
N VAL A 269 5.75 -14.93 4.08
CA VAL A 269 4.69 -15.68 4.78
C VAL A 269 3.56 -14.69 5.05
N THR A 270 2.36 -14.96 4.52
CA THR A 270 1.22 -14.04 4.62
C THR A 270 -0.10 -14.77 4.86
N THR A 271 -1.17 -14.04 5.16
CA THR A 271 -2.50 -14.61 5.41
C THR A 271 -3.11 -15.15 4.12
N ASP A 272 -3.70 -16.34 4.17
CA ASP A 272 -4.48 -16.95 3.08
C ASP A 272 -5.86 -16.28 2.97
N HIS A 273 -5.86 -15.01 2.58
CA HIS A 273 -7.07 -14.21 2.39
C HIS A 273 -6.77 -12.99 1.49
N PRO A 274 -7.68 -12.65 0.57
CA PRO A 274 -7.53 -11.43 -0.24
C PRO A 274 -7.47 -10.14 0.60
N PRO A 275 -6.64 -9.17 0.15
CA PRO A 275 -5.77 -9.21 -1.01
C PRO A 275 -4.36 -9.78 -0.74
N MET A 276 -4.05 -10.25 0.47
CA MET A 276 -2.71 -10.71 0.84
C MET A 276 -2.25 -11.93 0.05
N ASP A 277 -3.16 -12.85 -0.29
CA ASP A 277 -2.90 -14.06 -1.09
C ASP A 277 -2.67 -13.78 -2.59
N GLU A 278 -3.03 -12.58 -3.07
CA GLU A 278 -2.88 -12.21 -4.49
C GLU A 278 -1.43 -11.90 -4.90
N CYS A 279 -0.49 -11.85 -3.96
CA CYS A 279 0.92 -11.51 -4.19
C CYS A 279 1.77 -12.64 -4.81
N GLY A 280 1.21 -13.84 -4.97
CA GLY A 280 1.93 -15.00 -5.50
C GLY A 280 2.92 -15.65 -4.52
N SER A 281 2.77 -15.41 -3.21
CA SER A 281 3.51 -16.18 -2.20
C SER A 281 3.03 -17.63 -2.16
N SER A 282 3.97 -18.56 -1.96
CA SER A 282 3.69 -19.98 -1.75
C SER A 282 3.44 -20.34 -0.27
N PHE A 283 3.64 -19.38 0.66
CA PHE A 283 3.56 -19.61 2.09
C PHE A 283 2.38 -18.82 2.67
N LEU A 284 1.19 -19.42 2.57
CA LEU A 284 -0.07 -18.84 3.02
C LEU A 284 -0.49 -19.46 4.34
N VAL A 285 -0.70 -18.62 5.35
CA VAL A 285 -1.19 -19.01 6.68
C VAL A 285 -2.71 -19.10 6.63
N PRO A 286 -3.31 -20.27 6.90
CA PRO A 286 -4.75 -20.40 6.89
C PRO A 286 -5.40 -19.50 7.94
N ILE A 287 -6.64 -19.10 7.67
CA ILE A 287 -7.42 -18.32 8.62
C ILE A 287 -8.13 -19.26 9.62
N GLU A 288 -8.07 -18.91 10.91
CA GLU A 288 -8.79 -19.60 11.98
C GLU A 288 -10.27 -19.17 12.00
N GLN A 289 -10.51 -17.88 11.79
CA GLN A 289 -11.86 -17.32 11.80
C GLN A 289 -11.96 -16.00 11.03
N MET A 290 -13.19 -15.69 10.63
CA MET A 290 -13.56 -14.37 10.10
C MET A 290 -14.37 -13.62 11.16
N THR A 291 -13.96 -12.37 11.45
CA THR A 291 -14.68 -11.48 12.37
C THR A 291 -14.93 -10.14 11.72
N GLN A 292 -15.72 -9.28 12.37
CA GLN A 292 -15.91 -7.90 11.91
C GLN A 292 -15.12 -6.94 12.79
N GLU A 293 -14.50 -5.97 12.15
CA GLU A 293 -13.83 -4.84 12.79
C GLU A 293 -14.49 -3.53 12.36
N ASP A 294 -14.65 -2.58 13.28
CA ASP A 294 -15.10 -1.23 12.96
C ASP A 294 -13.89 -0.35 12.67
N LEU A 295 -13.76 0.07 11.41
CA LEU A 295 -12.71 0.96 10.95
C LEU A 295 -13.30 2.35 10.71
N SER A 296 -13.34 3.18 11.77
CA SER A 296 -13.84 4.55 11.70
C SER A 296 -15.28 4.65 11.12
N GLY A 297 -16.16 3.76 11.57
CA GLY A 297 -17.55 3.70 11.14
C GLY A 297 -17.81 2.81 9.91
N LYS A 298 -16.77 2.27 9.29
CA LYS A 298 -16.87 1.25 8.24
C LYS A 298 -16.61 -0.13 8.82
N LYS A 299 -17.56 -1.03 8.65
CA LYS A 299 -17.37 -2.43 9.03
C LYS A 299 -16.57 -3.15 7.96
N ILE A 300 -15.43 -3.71 8.35
CA ILE A 300 -14.58 -4.52 7.50
C ILE A 300 -14.50 -5.96 8.01
N MET A 301 -14.27 -6.89 7.11
CA MET A 301 -14.00 -8.28 7.48
C MET A 301 -12.55 -8.43 7.90
N LYS A 302 -12.35 -9.03 9.07
CA LYS A 302 -11.06 -9.32 9.69
C LYS A 302 -10.79 -10.80 9.57
N ALA A 303 -9.82 -11.17 8.75
CA ALA A 303 -9.32 -12.53 8.60
C ALA A 303 -8.26 -12.80 9.69
N VAL A 304 -8.54 -13.67 10.64
CA VAL A 304 -7.62 -13.99 11.73
C VAL A 304 -6.75 -15.18 11.32
N PRO A 305 -5.46 -15.01 11.06
CA PRO A 305 -4.57 -16.12 10.70
C PRO A 305 -4.34 -17.04 11.90
N GLU A 306 -4.19 -18.33 11.63
CA GLU A 306 -3.98 -19.34 12.66
C GLU A 306 -2.56 -19.30 13.21
N ALA A 307 -2.40 -18.95 14.48
CA ALA A 307 -1.08 -18.79 15.11
C ALA A 307 -0.23 -20.07 15.11
N PHE A 308 -0.87 -21.25 15.28
CA PHE A 308 -0.14 -22.51 15.28
C PHE A 308 0.36 -22.89 13.88
N SER A 309 -0.40 -22.64 12.83
CA SER A 309 0.03 -22.81 11.44
C SER A 309 1.17 -21.86 11.09
N LEU A 310 1.12 -20.58 11.51
CA LEU A 310 2.23 -19.65 11.37
C LEU A 310 3.51 -20.18 12.05
N TYR A 311 3.41 -20.65 13.29
CA TYR A 311 4.51 -21.28 14.01
C TYR A 311 5.10 -22.48 13.25
N ARG A 312 4.25 -23.43 12.84
CA ARG A 312 4.68 -24.62 12.11
C ARG A 312 5.37 -24.27 10.79
N MET A 313 4.85 -23.28 10.08
CA MET A 313 5.43 -22.83 8.82
C MET A 313 6.81 -22.22 9.04
N CYS A 314 6.98 -21.37 10.04
CA CYS A 314 8.29 -20.80 10.37
C CYS A 314 9.31 -21.87 10.81
N CYS A 315 8.90 -22.84 11.64
CA CYS A 315 9.77 -23.96 12.02
C CYS A 315 10.12 -24.84 10.81
N GLY A 316 9.16 -25.10 9.91
CA GLY A 316 9.40 -25.90 8.71
C GLY A 316 10.28 -25.19 7.67
N LEU A 317 10.33 -23.85 7.68
CA LEU A 317 11.22 -23.07 6.83
C LEU A 317 12.63 -22.91 7.41
N GLN A 318 12.77 -23.03 8.74
CA GLN A 318 14.04 -22.78 9.38
C GLN A 318 15.15 -23.68 8.80
N ASP A 319 16.28 -23.06 8.47
CA ASP A 319 17.50 -23.70 7.94
C ASP A 319 17.36 -24.41 6.59
N ILE A 320 16.21 -24.35 5.91
CA ILE A 320 16.10 -24.93 4.56
C ILE A 320 16.80 -24.06 3.51
N LYS A 321 17.19 -24.69 2.42
CA LYS A 321 17.69 -23.99 1.23
C LYS A 321 16.54 -23.33 0.49
N ILE A 322 16.71 -22.05 0.14
CA ILE A 322 15.66 -21.23 -0.44
C ILE A 322 16.04 -20.51 -1.74
N GLU A 323 17.17 -20.87 -2.35
CA GLU A 323 17.67 -20.19 -3.55
C GLU A 323 16.64 -20.12 -4.67
N ASP A 324 15.97 -21.25 -4.94
CA ASP A 324 14.95 -21.34 -6.00
C ASP A 324 13.71 -20.51 -5.66
N PHE A 325 13.27 -20.54 -4.40
CA PHE A 325 12.15 -19.71 -3.93
C PHE A 325 12.49 -18.21 -4.00
N SER A 326 13.72 -17.84 -3.62
CA SER A 326 14.20 -16.46 -3.70
C SER A 326 14.19 -15.95 -5.15
N THR A 327 14.68 -16.75 -6.07
CA THR A 327 14.69 -16.44 -7.51
C THR A 327 13.26 -16.38 -8.06
N ALA A 328 12.40 -17.32 -7.68
CA ALA A 328 11.00 -17.35 -8.11
C ALA A 328 10.21 -16.13 -7.59
N ALA A 329 10.44 -15.72 -6.33
CA ALA A 329 9.84 -14.52 -5.76
C ALA A 329 10.20 -13.27 -6.57
N ARG A 330 11.48 -13.08 -6.90
CA ARG A 330 11.94 -11.97 -7.74
C ARG A 330 11.31 -12.02 -9.15
N SER A 331 11.33 -13.18 -9.80
CA SER A 331 10.77 -13.36 -11.14
C SER A 331 9.27 -13.07 -11.19
N ASN A 332 8.54 -13.43 -10.13
CA ASN A 332 7.12 -13.09 -9.99
C ASN A 332 6.91 -11.57 -9.98
N ILE A 333 7.71 -10.82 -9.22
CA ILE A 333 7.59 -9.36 -9.17
C ILE A 333 7.97 -8.73 -10.51
N GLU A 334 9.02 -9.17 -11.15
CA GLU A 334 9.43 -8.65 -12.47
C GLU A 334 8.35 -8.84 -13.54
N SER A 335 7.71 -10.00 -13.55
CA SER A 335 6.72 -10.37 -14.55
C SER A 335 5.34 -9.78 -14.28
N ASN A 336 4.89 -9.77 -13.03
CA ASN A 336 3.51 -9.49 -12.67
C ASN A 336 3.29 -8.18 -11.92
N PHE A 337 4.32 -7.69 -11.20
CA PHE A 337 4.19 -6.56 -10.27
C PHE A 337 5.29 -5.49 -10.48
N ASN A 338 5.73 -5.32 -11.72
CA ASN A 338 6.63 -4.22 -12.08
C ASN A 338 5.82 -2.92 -12.22
N LEU A 339 6.09 -1.94 -11.38
CA LEU A 339 5.33 -0.69 -11.33
C LEU A 339 5.41 0.12 -12.63
N LYS A 340 6.52 0.03 -13.38
CA LYS A 340 6.62 0.69 -14.69
C LYS A 340 5.53 0.21 -15.66
N ASN A 341 5.23 -1.08 -15.65
CA ASN A 341 4.18 -1.65 -16.49
C ASN A 341 2.80 -1.15 -16.04
N THR A 342 2.53 -1.15 -14.73
CA THR A 342 1.28 -0.60 -14.17
C THR A 342 1.07 0.86 -14.54
N ILE A 343 2.10 1.70 -14.42
CA ILE A 343 2.03 3.12 -14.78
C ILE A 343 1.80 3.31 -16.29
N SER A 344 2.41 2.48 -17.13
CA SER A 344 2.16 2.49 -18.58
C SER A 344 0.71 2.14 -18.91
N ASP A 345 0.15 1.14 -18.22
CA ASP A 345 -1.25 0.72 -18.39
C ASP A 345 -2.22 1.84 -17.95
N ILE A 346 -1.94 2.50 -16.81
CA ILE A 346 -2.73 3.66 -16.35
C ILE A 346 -2.69 4.77 -17.39
N HIS A 347 -1.50 5.12 -17.88
CA HIS A 347 -1.34 6.19 -18.88
C HIS A 347 -2.10 5.90 -20.16
N LYS A 348 -1.97 4.67 -20.69
CA LYS A 348 -2.71 4.23 -21.89
C LYS A 348 -4.20 4.38 -21.67
N PHE A 349 -4.75 3.84 -20.57
CA PHE A 349 -6.17 3.91 -20.28
C PHE A 349 -6.68 5.35 -20.18
N VAL A 350 -5.94 6.21 -19.48
CA VAL A 350 -6.29 7.64 -19.33
C VAL A 350 -6.28 8.37 -20.68
N CYS A 351 -5.35 8.05 -21.58
CA CYS A 351 -5.30 8.63 -22.92
C CYS A 351 -6.49 8.17 -23.79
N ASP A 352 -6.87 6.89 -23.67
CA ASP A 352 -8.00 6.34 -24.45
C ASP A 352 -9.36 6.81 -23.92
N PHE A 353 -9.48 7.07 -22.62
CA PHE A 353 -10.71 7.53 -21.96
C PHE A 353 -11.19 8.90 -22.46
N ARG A 354 -10.30 9.75 -22.92
CA ARG A 354 -10.61 11.09 -23.46
C ARG A 354 -10.92 11.13 -24.96
N ARG A 355 -10.74 10.03 -25.67
CA ARG A 355 -11.09 9.92 -27.10
C ARG A 355 -12.56 9.54 -27.27
#